data_52899f7149b22cc1c45b512c321bad18
#
_entry.id   52899f7149b22cc1c45b512c321bad18
#
_cell.length_a   1.000
_cell.length_b   1.000
_cell.length_c   1.000
_cell.angle_alpha   90.00
_cell.angle_beta   90.00
_cell.angle_gamma   90.00
#
_symmetry.space_group_name_H-M   'P 1'
#
loop_
_entity.id
_entity.type
_entity.pdbx_description
1 polymer ?
#
loop_
_entity_poly.entity_id
_entity_poly.type
_entity_poly.pdbx_seq_one_letter_code
_entity_poly.pdbx_strand_id
1 'polypeptide(L)'
;MGDAGVSIEVFVDLDSRAEEMLAQGQEMFTWIPNAYVKYPCTHEGLRAAEMSVQKSIRVNMTLCFSQEQAAAVYAATRGSKEPVYISPFVGRLDDQGEDGMDLVRNIKKMYERSDGHVHVLAASIRTVNHLLCSFFLGAELATVPSKVLQEWTAAGFPMPDQDFLYKGVDAKGKPLKPIAYKNLDLNLPWESFDLAHELTTKGIQKFVADYQSTLRRSA
;
A
#
# COMPACT_ATOMS: atom_id res chain seq x y z
N MET A 1 24.17 -3.94 -1.89
CA MET A 1 22.78 -3.90 -1.47
C MET A 1 22.09 -5.06 -2.17
N GLY A 2 21.35 -5.91 -1.45
CA GLY A 2 20.72 -7.07 -2.07
C GLY A 2 19.60 -6.68 -3.03
N ASP A 3 18.95 -7.65 -3.64
CA ASP A 3 17.91 -7.50 -4.66
C ASP A 3 16.57 -6.92 -4.14
N ALA A 4 16.58 -6.29 -2.97
CA ALA A 4 15.40 -5.68 -2.38
C ALA A 4 14.91 -4.50 -3.22
N GLY A 5 13.62 -4.51 -3.57
CA GLY A 5 13.00 -3.43 -4.33
C GLY A 5 12.99 -2.09 -3.57
N VAL A 6 13.15 -1.00 -4.29
CA VAL A 6 13.04 0.37 -3.77
C VAL A 6 11.86 1.06 -4.44
N SER A 7 10.87 1.49 -3.66
CA SER A 7 9.72 2.22 -4.19
C SER A 7 10.02 3.71 -4.32
N ILE A 8 9.81 4.25 -5.52
CA ILE A 8 9.99 5.67 -5.85
C ILE A 8 8.63 6.23 -6.26
N GLU A 9 8.13 7.22 -5.52
CA GLU A 9 6.80 7.77 -5.71
C GLU A 9 6.82 8.93 -6.69
N VAL A 10 5.96 8.88 -7.73
CA VAL A 10 5.77 10.00 -8.65
C VAL A 10 5.13 11.18 -7.93
N PHE A 11 5.44 12.38 -8.36
CA PHE A 11 4.65 13.54 -7.92
C PHE A 11 3.25 13.44 -8.53
N VAL A 12 2.24 13.60 -7.68
CA VAL A 12 0.84 13.54 -8.09
C VAL A 12 0.02 14.49 -7.22
N ASP A 13 -0.89 15.19 -7.85
CA ASP A 13 -1.98 15.95 -7.24
C ASP A 13 -3.34 15.40 -7.69
N LEU A 14 -4.43 16.10 -7.39
CA LEU A 14 -5.77 15.64 -7.73
C LEU A 14 -6.13 15.80 -9.22
N ASP A 15 -5.37 16.59 -9.96
CA ASP A 15 -5.58 16.86 -11.39
C ASP A 15 -4.64 16.06 -12.29
N SER A 16 -3.65 15.38 -11.72
CA SER A 16 -2.64 14.61 -12.44
C SER A 16 -3.24 13.49 -13.27
N ARG A 17 -2.77 13.35 -14.53
CA ARG A 17 -3.24 12.34 -15.47
C ARG A 17 -2.32 11.13 -15.52
N ALA A 18 -2.89 10.00 -15.93
CA ALA A 18 -2.18 8.74 -16.02
C ALA A 18 -0.93 8.81 -16.91
N GLU A 19 -1.02 9.51 -18.03
CA GLU A 19 0.09 9.70 -18.98
C GLU A 19 1.25 10.48 -18.37
N GLU A 20 0.96 11.49 -17.54
CA GLU A 20 1.97 12.30 -16.84
C GLU A 20 2.66 11.46 -15.76
N MET A 21 1.89 10.70 -14.99
CA MET A 21 2.43 9.76 -14.00
C MET A 21 3.29 8.69 -14.65
N LEU A 22 2.85 8.13 -15.80
CA LEU A 22 3.62 7.15 -16.56
C LEU A 22 4.94 7.75 -17.05
N ALA A 23 4.93 8.96 -17.59
CA ALA A 23 6.14 9.61 -18.08
C ALA A 23 7.17 9.81 -16.96
N GLN A 24 6.75 10.32 -15.79
CA GLN A 24 7.60 10.38 -14.60
C GLN A 24 8.10 8.99 -14.18
N GLY A 25 7.19 8.01 -14.15
CA GLY A 25 7.51 6.63 -13.76
C GLY A 25 8.55 5.99 -14.68
N GLN A 26 8.46 6.21 -15.99
CA GLN A 26 9.45 5.70 -16.95
C GLN A 26 10.85 6.29 -16.69
N GLU A 27 10.95 7.56 -16.39
CA GLU A 27 12.21 8.20 -16.02
C GLU A 27 12.76 7.64 -14.71
N MET A 28 11.94 7.62 -13.64
CA MET A 28 12.32 7.16 -12.31
C MET A 28 12.73 5.69 -12.29
N PHE A 29 12.12 4.87 -13.13
CA PHE A 29 12.43 3.44 -13.25
C PHE A 29 13.87 3.20 -13.71
N THR A 30 14.48 4.15 -14.42
CA THR A 30 15.87 4.07 -14.88
C THR A 30 16.90 4.48 -13.84
N TRP A 31 16.49 5.12 -12.74
CA TRP A 31 17.42 5.65 -11.74
C TRP A 31 18.18 4.57 -10.99
N ILE A 32 17.52 3.42 -10.74
CA ILE A 32 18.12 2.28 -10.05
C ILE A 32 17.55 0.96 -10.62
N PRO A 33 18.33 -0.12 -10.65
CA PRO A 33 17.92 -1.38 -11.31
C PRO A 33 16.75 -2.10 -10.61
N ASN A 34 16.54 -1.85 -9.31
CA ASN A 34 15.48 -2.47 -8.49
C ASN A 34 14.35 -1.49 -8.13
N ALA A 35 14.11 -0.47 -8.97
CA ALA A 35 13.02 0.49 -8.79
C ALA A 35 11.64 -0.17 -8.89
N TYR A 36 10.72 0.27 -8.05
CA TYR A 36 9.27 0.10 -8.15
C TYR A 36 8.65 1.48 -8.20
N VAL A 37 7.94 1.80 -9.28
CA VAL A 37 7.28 3.10 -9.41
C VAL A 37 5.98 3.09 -8.60
N LYS A 38 5.79 4.11 -7.78
CA LYS A 38 4.69 4.15 -6.82
C LYS A 38 3.61 5.11 -7.28
N TYR A 39 2.39 4.60 -7.48
CA TYR A 39 1.21 5.34 -7.92
C TYR A 39 0.08 5.25 -6.87
N PRO A 40 -0.78 6.27 -6.72
CA PRO A 40 -1.92 6.20 -5.80
C PRO A 40 -3.04 5.28 -6.32
N CYS A 41 -3.82 4.71 -5.41
CA CYS A 41 -5.01 3.91 -5.73
C CYS A 41 -6.19 4.82 -6.16
N THR A 42 -6.00 5.57 -7.24
CA THR A 42 -7.02 6.38 -7.92
C THR A 42 -7.25 5.84 -9.32
N HIS A 43 -8.29 6.32 -10.01
CA HIS A 43 -8.56 5.94 -11.40
C HIS A 43 -7.33 6.21 -12.30
N GLU A 44 -6.77 7.41 -12.24
CA GLU A 44 -5.61 7.77 -13.04
C GLU A 44 -4.35 6.99 -12.63
N GLY A 45 -4.16 6.73 -11.31
CA GLY A 45 -3.04 5.92 -10.83
C GLY A 45 -3.11 4.46 -11.26
N LEU A 46 -4.31 3.84 -11.27
CA LEU A 46 -4.51 2.49 -11.79
C LEU A 46 -4.28 2.39 -13.30
N ARG A 47 -4.75 3.37 -14.04
CA ARG A 47 -4.47 3.46 -15.48
C ARG A 47 -2.97 3.62 -15.76
N ALA A 48 -2.26 4.42 -14.97
CA ALA A 48 -0.80 4.53 -15.06
C ALA A 48 -0.10 3.20 -14.74
N ALA A 49 -0.59 2.46 -13.74
CA ALA A 49 -0.06 1.16 -13.36
C ALA A 49 -0.28 0.12 -14.47
N GLU A 50 -1.47 0.04 -15.05
CA GLU A 50 -1.78 -0.84 -16.20
C GLU A 50 -0.83 -0.58 -17.38
N MET A 51 -0.66 0.69 -17.77
CA MET A 51 0.27 1.07 -18.84
C MET A 51 1.74 0.77 -18.47
N SER A 52 2.10 0.86 -17.19
CA SER A 52 3.45 0.56 -16.69
C SER A 52 3.76 -0.93 -16.77
N VAL A 53 2.83 -1.79 -16.35
CA VAL A 53 2.97 -3.24 -16.43
C VAL A 53 3.14 -3.71 -17.87
N GLN A 54 2.39 -3.14 -18.82
CA GLN A 54 2.54 -3.42 -20.26
C GLN A 54 3.95 -3.08 -20.79
N LYS A 55 4.65 -2.14 -20.12
CA LYS A 55 6.03 -1.75 -20.44
C LYS A 55 7.08 -2.46 -19.55
N SER A 56 6.68 -3.46 -18.79
CA SER A 56 7.53 -4.18 -17.83
C SER A 56 8.15 -3.28 -16.76
N ILE A 57 7.46 -2.22 -16.38
CA ILE A 57 7.82 -1.34 -15.26
C ILE A 57 7.17 -1.93 -14.00
N ARG A 58 7.97 -2.18 -12.97
CA ARG A 58 7.49 -2.65 -11.67
C ARG A 58 6.75 -1.54 -10.94
N VAL A 59 5.63 -1.89 -10.33
CA VAL A 59 4.74 -0.91 -9.68
C VAL A 59 4.45 -1.24 -8.23
N ASN A 60 4.22 -0.19 -7.44
CA ASN A 60 3.71 -0.24 -6.08
C ASN A 60 2.50 0.69 -5.96
N MET A 61 1.32 0.13 -5.70
CA MET A 61 0.10 0.92 -5.56
C MET A 61 -0.08 1.40 -4.13
N THR A 62 -0.11 2.72 -3.93
CA THR A 62 -0.12 3.34 -2.60
C THR A 62 -1.46 4.00 -2.26
N LEU A 63 -1.60 4.45 -1.01
CA LEU A 63 -2.82 5.07 -0.50
C LEU A 63 -4.06 4.18 -0.70
N CYS A 64 -3.88 2.87 -0.46
CA CYS A 64 -4.95 1.89 -0.44
C CYS A 64 -5.63 1.88 0.93
N PHE A 65 -6.96 2.02 0.95
CA PHE A 65 -7.79 2.08 2.14
C PHE A 65 -9.05 1.19 2.04
N SER A 66 -9.25 0.50 0.91
CA SER A 66 -10.40 -0.40 0.76
C SER A 66 -10.02 -1.70 0.06
N GLN A 67 -10.83 -2.73 0.29
CA GLN A 67 -10.69 -4.01 -0.39
C GLN A 67 -11.03 -3.88 -1.89
N GLU A 68 -11.90 -2.93 -2.27
CA GLU A 68 -12.24 -2.65 -3.66
C GLU A 68 -11.08 -2.02 -4.42
N GLN A 69 -10.35 -1.08 -3.79
CA GLN A 69 -9.10 -0.58 -4.38
C GLN A 69 -8.09 -1.71 -4.59
N ALA A 70 -7.98 -2.65 -3.65
CA ALA A 70 -7.09 -3.81 -3.81
C ALA A 70 -7.54 -4.74 -4.95
N ALA A 71 -8.85 -5.00 -5.08
CA ALA A 71 -9.39 -5.79 -6.19
C ALA A 71 -9.11 -5.12 -7.55
N ALA A 72 -9.26 -3.81 -7.63
CA ALA A 72 -8.94 -3.02 -8.82
C ALA A 72 -7.45 -3.10 -9.18
N VAL A 73 -6.56 -3.01 -8.18
CA VAL A 73 -5.10 -3.18 -8.42
C VAL A 73 -4.81 -4.55 -9.03
N TYR A 74 -5.37 -5.62 -8.46
CA TYR A 74 -5.21 -6.96 -9.02
C TYR A 74 -5.67 -7.01 -10.47
N ALA A 75 -6.84 -6.47 -10.79
CA ALA A 75 -7.42 -6.51 -12.12
C ALA A 75 -6.62 -5.66 -13.14
N ALA A 76 -6.17 -4.45 -12.76
CA ALA A 76 -5.41 -3.54 -13.62
C ALA A 76 -4.00 -4.03 -13.93
N THR A 77 -3.43 -4.88 -13.07
CA THR A 77 -2.03 -5.33 -13.20
C THR A 77 -1.89 -6.78 -13.64
N ARG A 78 -2.98 -7.40 -14.12
CA ARG A 78 -2.95 -8.77 -14.67
C ARG A 78 -1.91 -8.91 -15.76
N GLY A 79 -1.21 -10.04 -15.74
CA GLY A 79 -0.15 -10.34 -16.70
C GLY A 79 1.18 -9.67 -16.39
N SER A 80 1.30 -9.01 -15.22
CA SER A 80 2.60 -8.57 -14.75
C SER A 80 3.55 -9.74 -14.62
N LYS A 81 4.78 -9.58 -15.13
CA LYS A 81 5.84 -10.60 -15.02
C LYS A 81 6.59 -10.52 -13.71
N GLU A 82 6.52 -9.38 -13.07
CA GLU A 82 7.18 -9.08 -11.80
C GLU A 82 6.11 -8.87 -10.71
N PRO A 83 6.41 -9.13 -9.45
CA PRO A 83 5.48 -8.82 -8.37
C PRO A 83 5.03 -7.37 -8.39
N VAL A 84 3.74 -7.15 -8.26
CA VAL A 84 3.15 -5.83 -8.05
C VAL A 84 2.95 -5.65 -6.55
N TYR A 85 3.33 -4.52 -6.01
CA TYR A 85 3.07 -4.23 -4.59
C TYR A 85 1.78 -3.43 -4.42
N ILE A 86 1.02 -3.76 -3.38
CA ILE A 86 -0.08 -2.92 -2.90
C ILE A 86 0.17 -2.54 -1.46
N SER A 87 0.02 -1.25 -1.17
CA SER A 87 0.33 -0.66 0.13
C SER A 87 -0.94 -0.20 0.87
N PRO A 88 -1.66 -1.08 1.61
CA PRO A 88 -2.73 -0.68 2.52
C PRO A 88 -2.17 0.13 3.70
N PHE A 89 -2.80 1.28 3.98
CA PHE A 89 -2.35 2.23 5.00
C PHE A 89 -3.06 2.01 6.34
N VAL A 90 -2.58 1.03 7.11
CA VAL A 90 -3.23 0.58 8.34
C VAL A 90 -3.37 1.69 9.39
N GLY A 91 -2.31 2.37 9.76
CA GLY A 91 -2.36 3.36 10.83
C GLY A 91 -3.21 4.59 10.52
N ARG A 92 -3.47 4.91 9.24
CA ARG A 92 -4.40 5.99 8.88
C ARG A 92 -5.87 5.57 9.03
N LEU A 93 -6.19 4.29 8.84
CA LEU A 93 -7.51 3.75 9.17
C LEU A 93 -7.74 3.78 10.67
N ASP A 94 -6.74 3.39 11.46
CA ASP A 94 -6.80 3.46 12.92
C ASP A 94 -7.04 4.90 13.42
N ASP A 95 -6.42 5.90 12.78
CA ASP A 95 -6.66 7.33 13.07
C ASP A 95 -8.15 7.74 12.85
N GLN A 96 -8.90 6.98 12.03
CA GLN A 96 -10.35 7.15 11.83
C GLN A 96 -11.18 6.22 12.72
N GLY A 97 -10.55 5.42 13.57
CA GLY A 97 -11.20 4.47 14.46
C GLY A 97 -11.62 3.15 13.79
N GLU A 98 -11.08 2.84 12.61
CA GLU A 98 -11.28 1.58 11.90
C GLU A 98 -10.03 0.71 12.00
N ASP A 99 -10.18 -0.62 12.11
CA ASP A 99 -9.06 -1.54 12.25
C ASP A 99 -8.34 -1.75 10.91
N GLY A 100 -7.24 -1.04 10.70
CA GLY A 100 -6.46 -1.13 9.47
C GLY A 100 -5.84 -2.51 9.22
N MET A 101 -5.61 -3.33 10.27
CA MET A 101 -5.11 -4.68 10.08
C MET A 101 -6.20 -5.64 9.57
N ASP A 102 -7.47 -5.34 9.79
CA ASP A 102 -8.57 -6.07 9.12
C ASP A 102 -8.55 -5.84 7.60
N LEU A 103 -8.18 -4.64 7.13
CA LEU A 103 -8.00 -4.42 5.69
C LEU A 103 -6.90 -5.33 5.13
N VAL A 104 -5.76 -5.43 5.80
CA VAL A 104 -4.66 -6.35 5.40
C VAL A 104 -5.17 -7.79 5.37
N ARG A 105 -5.85 -8.24 6.43
CA ARG A 105 -6.45 -9.59 6.52
C ARG A 105 -7.41 -9.85 5.38
N ASN A 106 -8.29 -8.90 5.08
CA ASN A 106 -9.30 -9.01 4.03
C ASN A 106 -8.66 -9.09 2.64
N ILE A 107 -7.63 -8.30 2.38
CA ILE A 107 -6.89 -8.33 1.11
C ILE A 107 -6.16 -9.68 0.97
N LYS A 108 -5.44 -10.13 1.99
CA LYS A 108 -4.74 -11.42 1.98
C LYS A 108 -5.71 -12.58 1.71
N LYS A 109 -6.85 -12.61 2.42
CA LYS A 109 -7.90 -13.62 2.20
C LYS A 109 -8.48 -13.55 0.78
N MET A 110 -8.69 -12.36 0.23
CA MET A 110 -9.17 -12.19 -1.14
C MET A 110 -8.17 -12.77 -2.15
N TYR A 111 -6.88 -12.56 -1.92
CA TYR A 111 -5.80 -13.01 -2.82
C TYR A 111 -5.40 -14.48 -2.67
N GLU A 112 -5.91 -15.21 -1.67
CA GLU A 112 -5.67 -16.66 -1.54
C GLU A 112 -6.06 -17.47 -2.78
N ARG A 113 -7.00 -16.96 -3.58
CA ARG A 113 -7.50 -17.62 -4.80
C ARG A 113 -6.97 -16.95 -6.08
N SER A 114 -5.99 -16.08 -5.95
CA SER A 114 -5.40 -15.35 -7.06
C SER A 114 -4.19 -16.08 -7.64
N ASP A 115 -3.60 -15.54 -8.71
CA ASP A 115 -2.35 -16.04 -9.31
C ASP A 115 -1.08 -15.61 -8.56
N GLY A 116 -1.24 -14.83 -7.49
CA GLY A 116 -0.14 -14.42 -6.62
C GLY A 116 0.74 -13.28 -7.16
N HIS A 117 0.37 -12.62 -8.26
CA HIS A 117 1.21 -11.54 -8.80
C HIS A 117 1.16 -10.26 -7.96
N VAL A 118 0.15 -10.06 -7.10
CA VAL A 118 0.07 -8.89 -6.20
C VAL A 118 0.49 -9.27 -4.80
N HIS A 119 1.53 -8.62 -4.30
CA HIS A 119 2.06 -8.76 -2.95
C HIS A 119 1.60 -7.63 -2.04
N VAL A 120 1.20 -7.96 -0.82
CA VAL A 120 0.77 -6.96 0.17
C VAL A 120 1.98 -6.38 0.89
N LEU A 121 2.14 -5.05 0.81
CA LEU A 121 3.09 -4.27 1.56
C LEU A 121 2.34 -3.49 2.64
N ALA A 122 2.29 -4.02 3.87
CA ALA A 122 1.64 -3.32 4.98
C ALA A 122 2.32 -1.97 5.23
N ALA A 123 1.58 -0.88 5.07
CA ALA A 123 2.11 0.48 5.16
C ALA A 123 1.46 1.29 6.28
N SER A 124 2.07 2.43 6.61
CA SER A 124 1.63 3.26 7.74
C SER A 124 1.63 2.51 9.07
N ILE A 125 2.60 1.61 9.26
CA ILE A 125 2.84 0.88 10.51
C ILE A 125 3.14 1.90 11.62
N ARG A 126 2.49 1.76 12.78
CA ARG A 126 2.60 2.69 13.92
C ARG A 126 3.16 2.04 15.17
N THR A 127 3.02 0.72 15.31
CA THR A 127 3.36 -0.03 16.53
C THR A 127 4.03 -1.35 16.20
N VAL A 128 4.74 -1.92 17.17
CA VAL A 128 5.25 -3.30 17.09
C VAL A 128 4.10 -4.30 16.90
N ASN A 129 2.94 -4.05 17.51
CA ASN A 129 1.75 -4.91 17.34
C ASN A 129 1.25 -4.94 15.88
N HIS A 130 1.28 -3.82 15.14
CA HIS A 130 1.01 -3.80 13.69
C HIS A 130 2.04 -4.62 12.91
N LEU A 131 3.33 -4.49 13.26
CA LEU A 131 4.41 -5.24 12.61
C LEU A 131 4.24 -6.75 12.82
N LEU A 132 4.02 -7.18 14.05
CA LEU A 132 3.78 -8.58 14.38
C LEU A 132 2.51 -9.12 13.69
N CYS A 133 1.43 -8.34 13.67
CA CYS A 133 0.22 -8.72 12.96
C CYS A 133 0.45 -8.84 11.45
N SER A 134 1.29 -7.98 10.85
CA SER A 134 1.67 -8.09 9.45
C SER A 134 2.40 -9.41 9.15
N PHE A 135 3.32 -9.82 10.02
CA PHE A 135 3.99 -11.12 9.92
C PHE A 135 2.99 -12.28 10.07
N PHE A 136 2.12 -12.20 11.09
CA PHE A 136 1.12 -13.24 11.35
C PHE A 136 0.15 -13.44 10.18
N LEU A 137 -0.25 -12.36 9.52
CA LEU A 137 -1.13 -12.39 8.35
C LEU A 137 -0.39 -12.78 7.04
N GLY A 138 0.93 -12.95 7.09
CA GLY A 138 1.73 -13.29 5.92
C GLY A 138 1.78 -12.18 4.88
N ALA A 139 1.81 -10.90 5.30
CA ALA A 139 2.12 -9.80 4.39
C ALA A 139 3.56 -9.98 3.89
N GLU A 140 3.75 -9.87 2.57
CA GLU A 140 5.04 -10.11 1.93
C GLU A 140 6.08 -9.05 2.30
N LEU A 141 5.62 -7.81 2.56
CA LEU A 141 6.46 -6.67 2.91
C LEU A 141 5.76 -5.78 3.96
N ALA A 142 6.57 -4.96 4.63
CA ALA A 142 6.06 -3.91 5.49
C ALA A 142 6.96 -2.65 5.41
N THR A 143 6.34 -1.48 5.36
CA THR A 143 7.06 -0.21 5.52
C THR A 143 7.02 0.19 6.99
N VAL A 144 8.16 0.05 7.67
CA VAL A 144 8.25 0.19 9.12
C VAL A 144 9.08 1.42 9.49
N PRO A 145 8.52 2.38 10.27
CA PRO A 145 9.29 3.52 10.76
C PRO A 145 10.45 3.07 11.67
N SER A 146 11.55 3.83 11.64
CA SER A 146 12.75 3.52 12.44
C SER A 146 12.44 3.37 13.93
N LYS A 147 11.53 4.18 14.48
CA LYS A 147 11.07 4.08 15.87
C LYS A 147 10.51 2.69 16.18
N VAL A 148 9.62 2.17 15.34
CA VAL A 148 9.00 0.85 15.53
C VAL A 148 10.04 -0.27 15.41
N LEU A 149 11.00 -0.15 14.48
CA LEU A 149 12.12 -1.09 14.38
C LEU A 149 12.99 -1.08 15.63
N GLN A 150 13.28 0.09 16.20
CA GLN A 150 14.03 0.20 17.45
C GLN A 150 13.29 -0.44 18.63
N GLU A 151 11.97 -0.19 18.75
CA GLU A 151 11.13 -0.82 19.76
C GLU A 151 11.11 -2.34 19.61
N TRP A 152 10.95 -2.86 18.40
CA TRP A 152 10.97 -4.30 18.11
C TRP A 152 12.33 -4.93 18.43
N THR A 153 13.44 -4.25 18.06
CA THR A 153 14.80 -4.67 18.39
C THR A 153 15.03 -4.72 19.89
N ALA A 154 14.62 -3.66 20.62
CA ALA A 154 14.75 -3.58 22.08
C ALA A 154 13.95 -4.67 22.81
N ALA A 155 12.86 -5.14 22.20
CA ALA A 155 12.06 -6.27 22.70
C ALA A 155 12.67 -7.65 22.36
N GLY A 156 13.83 -7.73 21.70
CA GLY A 156 14.50 -8.99 21.35
C GLY A 156 13.97 -9.67 20.08
N PHE A 157 13.45 -8.88 19.13
CA PHE A 157 12.91 -9.38 17.85
C PHE A 157 11.79 -10.41 17.99
N PRO A 158 10.75 -10.18 18.83
CA PRO A 158 9.67 -11.15 18.95
C PRO A 158 9.03 -11.42 17.59
N MET A 159 8.73 -12.72 17.34
CA MET A 159 7.96 -13.16 16.19
C MET A 159 6.61 -13.70 16.67
N PRO A 160 5.53 -13.48 15.90
CA PRO A 160 4.22 -14.03 16.28
C PRO A 160 4.25 -15.55 16.16
N ASP A 161 3.66 -16.22 17.14
CA ASP A 161 3.41 -17.67 17.16
C ASP A 161 1.94 -17.96 16.82
N GLN A 162 1.54 -19.24 16.98
CA GLN A 162 0.16 -19.67 16.69
C GLN A 162 -0.87 -19.05 17.65
N ASP A 163 -0.45 -18.66 18.84
CA ASP A 163 -1.29 -18.09 19.89
C ASP A 163 -1.29 -16.54 19.85
N PHE A 164 -0.65 -15.94 18.83
CA PHE A 164 -0.60 -14.50 18.67
C PHE A 164 -1.99 -13.88 18.52
N LEU A 165 -2.35 -13.00 19.43
CA LEU A 165 -3.61 -12.27 19.42
C LEU A 165 -3.34 -10.79 19.13
N TYR A 166 -3.71 -10.36 17.93
CA TYR A 166 -3.73 -8.96 17.60
C TYR A 166 -4.86 -8.23 18.37
N LYS A 167 -4.51 -7.12 19.00
CA LYS A 167 -5.48 -6.24 19.68
C LYS A 167 -5.68 -5.00 18.82
N GLY A 168 -6.82 -4.91 18.12
CA GLY A 168 -7.24 -3.74 17.37
C GLY A 168 -7.68 -2.61 18.31
N VAL A 169 -6.72 -1.83 18.80
CA VAL A 169 -6.98 -0.69 19.67
C VAL A 169 -6.23 0.55 19.18
N ASP A 170 -6.83 1.71 19.35
CA ASP A 170 -6.19 2.99 19.05
C ASP A 170 -5.07 3.32 20.07
N ALA A 171 -4.40 4.46 19.87
CA ALA A 171 -3.32 4.92 20.76
C ALA A 171 -3.78 5.19 22.20
N LYS A 172 -5.08 5.26 22.46
CA LYS A 172 -5.68 5.44 23.79
C LYS A 172 -6.21 4.14 24.39
N GLY A 173 -6.03 3.00 23.70
CA GLY A 173 -6.51 1.68 24.11
C GLY A 173 -8.01 1.45 23.84
N LYS A 174 -8.68 2.32 23.07
CA LYS A 174 -10.07 2.13 22.68
C LYS A 174 -10.15 1.12 21.53
N PRO A 175 -11.08 0.15 21.55
CA PRO A 175 -11.28 -0.78 20.45
C PRO A 175 -11.58 -0.07 19.13
N LEU A 176 -10.89 -0.49 18.07
CA LEU A 176 -11.13 -0.06 16.71
C LEU A 176 -12.36 -0.80 16.14
N LYS A 177 -13.05 -0.14 15.20
CA LYS A 177 -14.19 -0.72 14.51
C LYS A 177 -13.71 -1.73 13.46
N PRO A 178 -14.18 -2.98 13.49
CA PRO A 178 -13.81 -3.97 12.50
C PRO A 178 -14.21 -3.57 11.07
N ILE A 179 -13.35 -3.90 10.10
CA ILE A 179 -13.63 -3.77 8.66
C ILE A 179 -14.12 -5.12 8.13
N ALA A 180 -15.40 -5.17 7.75
CA ALA A 180 -16.00 -6.39 7.25
C ALA A 180 -15.39 -6.84 5.91
N TYR A 181 -15.20 -8.15 5.74
CA TYR A 181 -14.79 -8.75 4.48
C TYR A 181 -15.87 -8.57 3.40
N LYS A 182 -15.44 -8.18 2.19
CA LYS A 182 -16.28 -8.14 0.99
C LYS A 182 -15.90 -9.29 0.06
N ASN A 183 -16.88 -10.05 -0.42
CA ASN A 183 -16.64 -11.06 -1.44
C ASN A 183 -16.67 -10.40 -2.81
N LEU A 184 -15.50 -10.09 -3.36
CA LEU A 184 -15.33 -9.41 -4.65
C LEU A 184 -14.86 -10.41 -5.71
N ASP A 185 -15.40 -10.27 -6.94
CA ASP A 185 -14.95 -11.07 -8.08
C ASP A 185 -13.74 -10.40 -8.73
N LEU A 186 -12.56 -10.99 -8.55
CA LEU A 186 -11.32 -10.50 -9.13
C LEU A 186 -11.24 -10.59 -10.66
N ASN A 187 -12.19 -11.26 -11.33
CA ASN A 187 -12.23 -11.37 -12.79
C ASN A 187 -12.88 -10.16 -13.47
N LEU A 188 -13.55 -9.32 -12.71
CA LEU A 188 -14.15 -8.09 -13.25
C LEU A 188 -13.08 -7.11 -13.76
N PRO A 189 -13.42 -6.23 -14.72
CA PRO A 189 -12.57 -5.10 -15.09
C PRO A 189 -12.31 -4.19 -13.89
N TRP A 190 -11.13 -3.60 -13.81
CA TRP A 190 -10.75 -2.79 -12.65
C TRP A 190 -11.64 -1.54 -12.47
N GLU A 191 -12.19 -1.01 -13.56
CA GLU A 191 -13.13 0.12 -13.56
C GLU A 191 -14.48 -0.19 -12.89
N SER A 192 -14.76 -1.48 -12.65
CA SER A 192 -16.00 -1.92 -11.98
C SER A 192 -15.98 -1.73 -10.46
N PHE A 193 -14.80 -1.49 -9.89
CA PHE A 193 -14.64 -1.34 -8.45
C PHE A 193 -14.74 0.13 -8.02
N ASP A 194 -15.29 0.37 -6.83
CA ASP A 194 -15.30 1.71 -6.23
C ASP A 194 -13.90 2.09 -5.72
N LEU A 195 -13.29 3.06 -6.37
CA LEU A 195 -11.98 3.58 -6.02
C LEU A 195 -12.03 4.82 -5.11
N ALA A 196 -13.23 5.39 -4.92
CA ALA A 196 -13.39 6.60 -4.14
C ALA A 196 -13.14 6.32 -2.65
N HIS A 197 -12.15 6.98 -2.08
CA HIS A 197 -11.88 6.92 -0.66
C HIS A 197 -11.34 8.25 -0.16
N GLU A 198 -11.96 8.80 0.89
CA GLU A 198 -11.60 10.11 1.44
C GLU A 198 -10.13 10.17 1.87
N LEU A 199 -9.62 9.10 2.48
CA LEU A 199 -8.22 9.03 2.93
C LEU A 199 -7.23 8.96 1.77
N THR A 200 -7.61 8.45 0.59
CA THR A 200 -6.77 8.51 -0.62
C THR A 200 -6.61 9.96 -1.06
N THR A 201 -7.72 10.70 -1.16
CA THR A 201 -7.72 12.12 -1.52
C THR A 201 -6.92 12.96 -0.51
N LYS A 202 -7.18 12.80 0.78
CA LYS A 202 -6.42 13.47 1.86
C LYS A 202 -4.93 13.10 1.84
N GLY A 203 -4.63 11.85 1.49
CA GLY A 203 -3.27 11.35 1.36
C GLY A 203 -2.48 12.07 0.27
N ILE A 204 -3.07 12.21 -0.93
CA ILE A 204 -2.48 12.96 -2.04
C ILE A 204 -2.24 14.41 -1.65
N GLN A 205 -3.26 15.09 -1.10
CA GLN A 205 -3.14 16.48 -0.65
C GLN A 205 -2.00 16.66 0.37
N LYS A 206 -1.87 15.72 1.32
CA LYS A 206 -0.79 15.74 2.30
C LYS A 206 0.58 15.61 1.63
N PHE A 207 0.73 14.67 0.70
CA PHE A 207 2.01 14.44 0.01
C PHE A 207 2.40 15.65 -0.84
N VAL A 208 1.46 16.30 -1.52
CA VAL A 208 1.68 17.57 -2.24
C VAL A 208 2.19 18.66 -1.28
N ALA A 209 1.52 18.83 -0.13
CA ALA A 209 1.93 19.84 0.86
C ALA A 209 3.33 19.55 1.42
N ASP A 210 3.64 18.27 1.72
CA ASP A 210 4.95 17.86 2.22
C ASP A 210 6.04 18.12 1.16
N TYR A 211 5.81 17.77 -0.09
CA TYR A 211 6.73 18.03 -1.20
C TYR A 211 7.00 19.53 -1.39
N GLN A 212 5.96 20.34 -1.44
CA GLN A 212 6.09 21.80 -1.54
C GLN A 212 6.88 22.40 -0.38
N SER A 213 6.74 21.84 0.83
CA SER A 213 7.50 22.27 2.01
C SER A 213 9.00 22.02 1.86
N THR A 214 9.40 20.95 1.16
CA THR A 214 10.82 20.65 0.91
C THR A 214 11.43 21.61 -0.11
N LEU A 215 10.70 21.98 -1.16
CA LEU A 215 11.17 22.94 -2.16
C LEU A 215 11.44 24.32 -1.54
N ARG A 216 10.57 24.77 -0.60
CA ARG A 216 10.75 26.06 0.09
C ARG A 216 11.94 26.09 1.05
N ARG A 217 12.40 24.94 1.55
CA ARG A 217 13.59 24.83 2.42
C ARG A 217 14.89 24.81 1.64
N SER A 218 14.83 24.53 0.36
CA SER A 218 15.99 24.42 -0.55
C SER A 218 16.25 25.69 -1.35
N ALA A 219 15.38 26.69 -1.23
CA ALA A 219 15.49 28.03 -1.83
C ALA A 219 15.90 29.05 -0.77
#